data_a1288e5f6af23feadb9d7a478410790a
#
_entry.id   a1288e5f6af23feadb9d7a478410790a
#
_cell.length_a   1.000
_cell.length_b   1.000
_cell.length_c   1.000
_cell.angle_alpha   90.00
_cell.angle_beta   90.00
_cell.angle_gamma   90.00
#
_symmetry.space_group_name_H-M   'P 1'
#
loop_
_entity.id
_entity.type
_entity.pdbx_description
1 polymer ?
#
loop_
_entity_poly.entity_id
_entity_poly.type
_entity_poly.pdbx_seq_one_letter_code
_entity_poly.pdbx_strand_id
1 'polypeptide(L)'
;MEMSEDMYENAGYIADGISEDKNVYENMHGHGHTGTQRTGNRQESQSSGYETTGSRSCRWAAVCLGLLCVLLLTATTVLSVVLSRLPTETVERDGLQQKLSKLEKVMQQGWTYFNGTLYYITVEYKNWTESREDCRERGADLVIINSREEQEFILNNLRGNKAWIGLTDRETEGVWKWVDGSALTTEFWEQGEPNDLQNNEDCADIHGSPDKRSWNDMPCSHEEAWICEKSFSVIHS
;
A
#
# COMPACT_ATOMS: atom_id res chain seq x y z
N MET A 1 26.77 -27.15 0.80
CA MET A 1 25.81 -26.46 1.66
C MET A 1 25.01 -25.58 0.71
N GLU A 2 23.99 -26.19 0.10
CA GLU A 2 23.16 -25.60 -0.93
C GLU A 2 22.08 -24.73 -0.28
N MET A 3 22.04 -23.46 -0.66
CA MET A 3 20.96 -22.56 -0.29
C MET A 3 19.80 -22.79 -1.27
N SER A 4 18.63 -23.13 -0.74
CA SER A 4 17.44 -23.40 -1.52
C SER A 4 16.90 -22.13 -2.19
N GLU A 5 16.56 -22.27 -3.47
CA GLU A 5 16.07 -21.21 -4.37
C GLU A 5 14.60 -20.77 -4.16
N ASP A 6 13.96 -21.12 -3.05
CA ASP A 6 12.50 -20.98 -2.88
C ASP A 6 12.03 -19.59 -2.38
N MET A 7 12.89 -18.57 -2.38
CA MET A 7 12.54 -17.24 -1.83
C MET A 7 12.29 -16.13 -2.87
N TYR A 8 12.21 -16.47 -4.17
CA TYR A 8 12.02 -15.47 -5.25
C TYR A 8 10.69 -15.57 -6.01
N GLU A 9 9.78 -16.46 -5.64
CA GLU A 9 8.56 -16.69 -6.45
C GLU A 9 7.35 -15.82 -6.11
N ASN A 10 7.41 -14.91 -5.14
CA ASN A 10 6.27 -14.06 -4.75
C ASN A 10 6.38 -12.56 -5.09
N ALA A 11 7.35 -12.16 -5.92
CA ALA A 11 7.48 -10.78 -6.38
C ALA A 11 7.09 -10.55 -7.86
N GLY A 12 6.50 -11.52 -8.54
CA GLY A 12 6.31 -11.58 -9.98
C GLY A 12 4.92 -11.26 -10.54
N TYR A 13 3.97 -10.74 -9.78
CA TYR A 13 2.58 -10.54 -10.27
C TYR A 13 2.07 -9.10 -10.18
N ILE A 14 2.84 -8.10 -10.54
CA ILE A 14 2.29 -6.77 -10.90
C ILE A 14 3.22 -6.12 -11.93
N ALA A 15 3.28 -6.63 -13.15
CA ALA A 15 3.84 -5.90 -14.28
C ALA A 15 3.48 -6.56 -15.62
N ASP A 16 2.19 -6.60 -15.97
CA ASP A 16 1.76 -6.79 -17.35
C ASP A 16 0.41 -6.11 -17.53
N GLY A 17 0.41 -4.99 -18.23
CA GLY A 17 -0.83 -4.30 -18.59
C GLY A 17 -0.68 -2.86 -19.08
N ILE A 18 0.42 -2.51 -19.73
CA ILE A 18 0.44 -1.29 -20.57
C ILE A 18 0.84 -1.69 -21.99
N SER A 19 -0.18 -1.92 -22.80
CA SER A 19 -0.06 -2.06 -24.26
C SER A 19 0.05 -0.66 -24.87
N GLU A 20 1.20 -0.36 -25.46
CA GLU A 20 1.39 0.82 -26.30
C GLU A 20 0.78 0.55 -27.69
N ASP A 21 -0.34 1.23 -27.99
CA ASP A 21 -0.84 1.36 -29.35
C ASP A 21 -0.02 2.42 -30.11
N LYS A 22 0.89 1.96 -30.92
CA LYS A 22 1.57 2.77 -31.94
C LYS A 22 0.68 2.88 -33.16
N ASN A 23 0.06 4.04 -33.35
CA ASN A 23 -0.59 4.40 -34.61
C ASN A 23 0.42 4.68 -35.71
N VAL A 24 0.39 3.83 -36.69
CA VAL A 24 1.11 3.95 -37.96
C VAL A 24 0.32 4.92 -38.84
N TYR A 25 0.93 6.05 -39.19
CA TYR A 25 0.49 6.90 -40.31
C TYR A 25 1.06 6.40 -41.58
N GLU A 26 0.25 5.87 -42.45
CA GLU A 26 0.64 5.63 -43.84
C GLU A 26 0.08 6.72 -44.77
N ASN A 27 1.00 7.45 -45.39
CA ASN A 27 0.78 8.36 -46.49
C ASN A 27 0.42 7.59 -47.76
N MET A 28 -0.65 8.01 -48.46
CA MET A 28 -0.81 7.69 -49.85
C MET A 28 -0.89 8.96 -50.70
N HIS A 29 0.19 9.25 -51.39
CA HIS A 29 0.23 10.11 -52.59
C HIS A 29 -0.21 9.29 -53.82
N GLY A 30 -0.98 9.88 -54.71
CA GLY A 30 -1.26 9.31 -56.02
C GLY A 30 -1.91 10.34 -56.96
N HIS A 31 -1.04 11.00 -57.71
CA HIS A 31 -1.12 11.48 -59.11
C HIS A 31 -2.45 11.27 -59.82
N GLY A 32 -3.11 12.30 -60.41
CA GLY A 32 -2.81 13.08 -61.58
C GLY A 32 -3.17 12.40 -62.90
N HIS A 33 -4.12 12.94 -63.64
CA HIS A 33 -3.99 13.13 -65.09
C HIS A 33 -5.12 13.94 -65.70
N THR A 34 -4.72 14.94 -66.34
CA THR A 34 -5.19 15.75 -67.50
C THR A 34 -6.07 15.06 -68.54
N GLY A 35 -6.99 15.84 -69.20
CA GLY A 35 -7.57 15.55 -70.48
C GLY A 35 -8.87 16.29 -70.77
N THR A 36 -8.76 17.53 -71.26
CA THR A 36 -9.07 18.07 -72.57
C THR A 36 -10.53 18.05 -73.07
N GLN A 37 -11.08 19.26 -73.17
CA GLN A 37 -11.98 19.88 -74.16
C GLN A 37 -12.92 19.02 -75.02
N ARG A 38 -14.19 19.45 -75.10
CA ARG A 38 -14.77 19.97 -76.33
C ARG A 38 -16.14 20.66 -76.14
N THR A 39 -16.22 21.77 -76.78
CA THR A 39 -17.31 22.71 -77.09
C THR A 39 -18.56 22.08 -77.66
N GLY A 40 -19.72 22.65 -77.37
CA GLY A 40 -20.97 22.43 -78.04
C GLY A 40 -22.10 23.38 -77.56
N ASN A 41 -22.24 24.51 -78.25
CA ASN A 41 -23.36 25.43 -78.16
C ASN A 41 -24.67 24.75 -78.51
N ARG A 42 -25.75 24.97 -77.72
CA ARG A 42 -27.09 25.18 -78.25
C ARG A 42 -27.96 25.90 -77.22
N GLN A 43 -28.43 27.06 -77.66
CA GLN A 43 -29.59 27.80 -77.06
C GLN A 43 -30.85 26.97 -77.21
N GLU A 44 -31.72 27.02 -76.24
CA GLU A 44 -33.12 27.49 -76.36
C GLU A 44 -33.89 27.42 -75.02
N SER A 45 -34.44 28.58 -74.73
CA SER A 45 -35.79 28.99 -74.24
C SER A 45 -36.35 28.34 -72.94
N GLN A 46 -36.55 29.25 -72.02
CA GLN A 46 -37.66 29.54 -71.11
C GLN A 46 -38.72 28.45 -70.81
N SER A 47 -38.78 28.08 -69.54
CA SER A 47 -40.05 28.16 -68.81
C SER A 47 -39.78 28.24 -67.30
N SER A 48 -40.48 29.21 -66.69
CA SER A 48 -40.47 29.48 -65.25
C SER A 48 -41.18 28.34 -64.50
N GLY A 49 -40.38 27.65 -63.67
CA GLY A 49 -40.89 26.78 -62.64
C GLY A 49 -40.23 27.15 -61.34
N TYR A 50 -40.84 27.95 -60.51
CA TYR A 50 -40.44 28.12 -59.12
C TYR A 50 -40.67 26.80 -58.38
N GLU A 51 -39.73 25.89 -58.44
CA GLU A 51 -39.73 24.75 -57.53
C GLU A 51 -38.99 25.13 -56.22
N THR A 52 -39.77 25.13 -55.17
CA THR A 52 -39.35 25.31 -53.79
C THR A 52 -38.46 24.17 -53.35
N THR A 53 -37.21 24.14 -53.77
CA THR A 53 -36.15 23.19 -53.28
C THR A 53 -35.49 23.66 -52.01
N GLY A 54 -35.89 24.83 -51.45
CA GLY A 54 -35.31 25.38 -50.20
C GLY A 54 -35.70 24.69 -48.88
N SER A 55 -36.84 23.96 -48.89
CA SER A 55 -37.40 23.44 -47.61
C SER A 55 -36.74 22.15 -47.08
N ARG A 56 -36.28 21.27 -47.94
CA ARG A 56 -35.65 19.99 -47.52
C ARG A 56 -34.20 20.18 -47.05
N SER A 57 -33.43 20.98 -47.75
CA SER A 57 -32.04 21.28 -47.40
C SER A 57 -31.94 21.99 -46.03
N CYS A 58 -32.83 22.95 -45.76
CA CYS A 58 -32.85 23.66 -44.47
C CYS A 58 -33.24 22.74 -43.29
N ARG A 59 -34.10 21.75 -43.49
CA ARG A 59 -34.52 20.78 -42.46
C ARG A 59 -33.39 19.84 -42.12
N TRP A 60 -32.64 19.35 -43.09
CA TRP A 60 -31.46 18.51 -42.84
C TRP A 60 -30.32 19.28 -42.15
N ALA A 61 -30.09 20.53 -42.52
CA ALA A 61 -29.14 21.41 -41.85
C ALA A 61 -29.50 21.65 -40.38
N ALA A 62 -30.78 21.87 -40.08
CA ALA A 62 -31.28 22.03 -38.71
C ALA A 62 -31.11 20.74 -37.86
N VAL A 63 -31.37 19.57 -38.44
CA VAL A 63 -31.16 18.27 -37.79
C VAL A 63 -29.70 18.04 -37.52
N CYS A 64 -28.82 18.29 -38.50
CA CYS A 64 -27.36 18.15 -38.30
C CYS A 64 -26.82 19.09 -37.22
N LEU A 65 -27.26 20.35 -37.20
CA LEU A 65 -26.91 21.30 -36.13
C LEU A 65 -27.41 20.85 -34.77
N GLY A 66 -28.63 20.34 -34.67
CA GLY A 66 -29.18 19.80 -33.43
C GLY A 66 -28.37 18.60 -32.90
N LEU A 67 -28.02 17.66 -33.77
CA LEU A 67 -27.16 16.51 -33.41
C LEU A 67 -25.76 16.95 -32.98
N LEU A 68 -25.17 17.93 -33.66
CA LEU A 68 -23.87 18.48 -33.30
C LEU A 68 -23.89 19.18 -31.94
N CYS A 69 -24.97 19.93 -31.64
CA CYS A 69 -25.16 20.52 -30.31
C CYS A 69 -25.27 19.47 -29.21
N VAL A 70 -26.02 18.39 -29.42
CA VAL A 70 -26.12 17.28 -28.44
C VAL A 70 -24.78 16.62 -28.22
N LEU A 71 -24.02 16.34 -29.28
CA LEU A 71 -22.68 15.77 -29.16
C LEU A 71 -21.72 16.69 -28.41
N LEU A 72 -21.76 17.99 -28.69
CA LEU A 72 -20.93 18.97 -27.96
C LEU A 72 -21.30 19.05 -26.47
N LEU A 73 -22.60 19.08 -26.17
CA LEU A 73 -23.07 19.10 -24.77
C LEU A 73 -22.69 17.84 -24.03
N THR A 74 -22.82 16.66 -24.64
CA THR A 74 -22.38 15.41 -24.03
C THR A 74 -20.85 15.35 -23.83
N ALA A 75 -20.07 15.79 -24.81
CA ALA A 75 -18.64 15.88 -24.71
C ALA A 75 -18.17 16.83 -23.59
N THR A 76 -18.79 18.00 -23.47
CA THR A 76 -18.47 18.97 -22.41
C THR A 76 -18.85 18.46 -21.02
N THR A 77 -19.99 17.78 -20.88
CA THR A 77 -20.39 17.18 -19.60
C THR A 77 -19.47 16.04 -19.20
N VAL A 78 -19.11 15.15 -20.11
CA VAL A 78 -18.13 14.09 -19.83
C VAL A 78 -16.78 14.69 -19.46
N LEU A 79 -16.30 15.67 -20.22
CA LEU A 79 -15.02 16.34 -19.95
C LEU A 79 -15.02 17.02 -18.57
N SER A 80 -16.10 17.70 -18.20
CA SER A 80 -16.20 18.35 -16.88
C SER A 80 -16.17 17.34 -15.73
N VAL A 81 -16.83 16.19 -15.88
CA VAL A 81 -16.79 15.11 -14.87
C VAL A 81 -15.38 14.51 -14.77
N VAL A 82 -14.72 14.25 -15.90
CA VAL A 82 -13.33 13.74 -15.90
C VAL A 82 -12.39 14.74 -15.24
N LEU A 83 -12.46 16.02 -15.63
CA LEU A 83 -11.61 17.06 -15.07
C LEU A 83 -11.85 17.30 -13.56
N SER A 84 -13.07 17.08 -13.06
CA SER A 84 -13.36 17.20 -11.64
C SER A 84 -12.83 16.03 -10.79
N ARG A 85 -12.62 14.86 -11.40
CA ARG A 85 -12.09 13.67 -10.72
C ARG A 85 -10.56 13.62 -10.71
N LEU A 86 -9.90 14.16 -11.72
CA LEU A 86 -8.43 14.17 -11.82
C LEU A 86 -7.71 14.70 -10.58
N PRO A 87 -8.10 15.83 -9.95
CA PRO A 87 -7.42 16.34 -8.78
C PRO A 87 -7.58 15.44 -7.54
N THR A 88 -8.70 14.73 -7.40
CA THR A 88 -8.90 13.80 -6.27
C THR A 88 -8.04 12.55 -6.40
N GLU A 89 -7.93 11.97 -7.58
CA GLU A 89 -7.08 10.80 -7.85
C GLU A 89 -5.59 11.12 -7.68
N THR A 90 -5.17 12.32 -8.09
CA THR A 90 -3.76 12.74 -7.91
C THR A 90 -3.41 12.94 -6.45
N VAL A 91 -4.27 13.57 -5.65
CA VAL A 91 -4.05 13.77 -4.20
C VAL A 91 -3.99 12.44 -3.47
N GLU A 92 -4.88 11.49 -3.79
CA GLU A 92 -4.87 10.16 -3.19
C GLU A 92 -3.59 9.39 -3.55
N ARG A 93 -3.21 9.39 -4.82
CA ARG A 93 -1.97 8.77 -5.30
C ARG A 93 -0.74 9.35 -4.62
N ASP A 94 -0.64 10.67 -4.54
CA ASP A 94 0.50 11.34 -3.92
C ASP A 94 0.55 11.04 -2.41
N GLY A 95 -0.60 10.95 -1.74
CA GLY A 95 -0.71 10.52 -0.35
C GLY A 95 -0.23 9.07 -0.14
N LEU A 96 -0.62 8.14 -1.03
CA LEU A 96 -0.16 6.75 -0.99
C LEU A 96 1.34 6.64 -1.26
N GLN A 97 1.86 7.40 -2.21
CA GLN A 97 3.29 7.40 -2.52
C GLN A 97 4.14 7.94 -1.36
N GLN A 98 3.65 8.96 -0.66
CA GLN A 98 4.29 9.46 0.56
C GLN A 98 4.28 8.41 1.68
N LYS A 99 3.18 7.68 1.87
CA LYS A 99 3.09 6.56 2.83
C LYS A 99 4.10 5.48 2.51
N LEU A 100 4.18 5.06 1.25
CA LEU A 100 5.11 4.06 0.78
C LEU A 100 6.56 4.48 1.01
N SER A 101 6.94 5.67 0.59
CA SER A 101 8.29 6.22 0.80
C SER A 101 8.68 6.29 2.28
N LYS A 102 7.73 6.64 3.16
CA LYS A 102 7.97 6.67 4.60
C LYS A 102 8.18 5.26 5.16
N LEU A 103 7.38 4.29 4.71
CA LEU A 103 7.52 2.89 5.10
C LEU A 103 8.86 2.31 4.62
N GLU A 104 9.22 2.52 3.37
CA GLU A 104 10.51 2.11 2.82
C GLU A 104 11.69 2.63 3.64
N LYS A 105 11.64 3.89 4.03
CA LYS A 105 12.68 4.50 4.87
C LYS A 105 12.83 3.83 6.23
N VAL A 106 11.74 3.49 6.91
CA VAL A 106 11.82 2.82 8.22
C VAL A 106 12.23 1.36 8.08
N MET A 107 11.82 0.68 7.00
CA MET A 107 12.27 -0.68 6.72
C MET A 107 13.79 -0.74 6.43
N GLN A 108 14.34 0.25 5.75
CA GLN A 108 15.80 0.38 5.55
C GLN A 108 16.58 0.57 6.87
N GLN A 109 15.91 1.03 7.92
CA GLN A 109 16.45 1.15 9.27
C GLN A 109 16.33 -0.15 10.10
N GLY A 110 15.89 -1.26 9.49
CA GLY A 110 15.74 -2.55 10.14
C GLY A 110 14.38 -2.81 10.79
N TRP A 111 13.41 -1.90 10.61
CA TRP A 111 12.06 -2.14 11.10
C TRP A 111 11.29 -3.08 10.16
N THR A 112 10.44 -3.90 10.72
CA THR A 112 9.50 -4.76 9.99
C THR A 112 8.07 -4.30 10.25
N TYR A 113 7.24 -4.25 9.22
CA TYR A 113 5.85 -3.83 9.34
C TYR A 113 4.91 -5.03 9.43
N PHE A 114 4.02 -5.00 10.41
CA PHE A 114 2.93 -5.96 10.53
C PHE A 114 1.68 -5.29 11.12
N ASN A 115 0.55 -5.43 10.47
CA ASN A 115 -0.78 -5.01 10.93
C ASN A 115 -0.86 -3.58 11.52
N GLY A 116 -0.24 -2.59 10.88
CA GLY A 116 -0.27 -1.20 11.35
C GLY A 116 0.83 -0.83 12.34
N THR A 117 1.64 -1.79 12.77
CA THR A 117 2.71 -1.64 13.75
C THR A 117 4.07 -1.91 13.11
N LEU A 118 5.08 -1.21 13.59
CA LEU A 118 6.49 -1.42 13.24
C LEU A 118 7.20 -2.12 14.38
N TYR A 119 7.95 -3.16 14.06
CA TYR A 119 8.73 -3.96 15.00
C TYR A 119 10.21 -3.89 14.66
N TYR A 120 11.06 -3.75 15.69
CA TYR A 120 12.51 -3.81 15.55
C TYR A 120 13.05 -4.90 16.45
N ILE A 121 13.56 -5.97 15.86
CA ILE A 121 14.09 -7.13 16.56
C ILE A 121 15.61 -7.04 16.51
N THR A 122 16.26 -7.00 17.66
CA THR A 122 17.71 -6.84 17.76
C THR A 122 18.44 -8.19 17.68
N VAL A 123 19.74 -8.09 17.49
CA VAL A 123 20.70 -9.21 17.65
C VAL A 123 21.76 -8.89 18.71
N GLU A 124 21.64 -7.73 19.34
CA GLU A 124 22.46 -7.30 20.46
C GLU A 124 21.85 -7.81 21.77
N TYR A 125 22.60 -7.81 22.85
CA TYR A 125 22.17 -8.32 24.16
C TYR A 125 22.28 -7.22 25.19
N LYS A 126 21.21 -6.97 25.94
CA LYS A 126 21.10 -6.00 27.04
C LYS A 126 20.17 -6.54 28.12
N ASN A 127 20.27 -6.00 29.33
CA ASN A 127 19.26 -6.24 30.36
C ASN A 127 17.93 -5.58 30.00
N TRP A 128 16.85 -6.01 30.66
CA TRP A 128 15.49 -5.55 30.32
C TRP A 128 15.33 -4.03 30.39
N THR A 129 15.91 -3.37 31.37
CA THR A 129 15.81 -1.91 31.56
C THR A 129 16.53 -1.16 30.42
N GLU A 130 17.77 -1.57 30.10
CA GLU A 130 18.54 -0.98 29.00
C GLU A 130 17.88 -1.25 27.63
N SER A 131 17.28 -2.42 27.45
CA SER A 131 16.51 -2.78 26.26
C SER A 131 15.31 -1.87 26.06
N ARG A 132 14.58 -1.58 27.15
CA ARG A 132 13.48 -0.63 27.12
C ARG A 132 13.94 0.79 26.79
N GLU A 133 15.05 1.23 27.35
CA GLU A 133 15.63 2.55 27.09
C GLU A 133 16.02 2.66 25.60
N ASP A 134 16.66 1.64 25.03
CA ASP A 134 16.98 1.62 23.60
C ASP A 134 15.74 1.74 22.71
N CYS A 135 14.66 1.04 23.05
CA CYS A 135 13.39 1.19 22.32
C CYS A 135 12.86 2.63 22.40
N ARG A 136 12.93 3.26 23.57
CA ARG A 136 12.46 4.65 23.79
C ARG A 136 13.30 5.67 23.03
N GLU A 137 14.61 5.48 22.92
CA GLU A 137 15.49 6.30 22.11
C GLU A 137 15.14 6.23 20.61
N ARG A 138 14.58 5.08 20.16
CA ARG A 138 14.06 4.88 18.79
C ARG A 138 12.63 5.41 18.60
N GLY A 139 12.05 6.04 19.63
CA GLY A 139 10.65 6.50 19.62
C GLY A 139 9.64 5.36 19.60
N ALA A 140 9.93 4.29 20.36
CA ALA A 140 9.15 3.08 20.52
C ALA A 140 9.09 2.67 22.01
N ASP A 141 8.55 1.51 22.35
CA ASP A 141 8.74 0.84 23.65
C ASP A 141 8.94 -0.66 23.40
N LEU A 142 9.21 -1.45 24.45
CA LEU A 142 9.24 -2.90 24.32
C LEU A 142 7.86 -3.42 23.87
N VAL A 143 7.86 -4.48 23.08
CA VAL A 143 6.66 -5.02 22.42
C VAL A 143 5.60 -5.48 23.45
N ILE A 144 4.33 -5.15 23.15
CA ILE A 144 3.13 -5.59 23.89
C ILE A 144 2.41 -6.60 23.00
N ILE A 145 2.44 -7.87 23.37
CA ILE A 145 1.83 -8.94 22.56
C ILE A 145 0.40 -9.17 23.03
N ASN A 146 -0.56 -8.78 22.22
CA ASN A 146 -1.97 -8.81 22.58
C ASN A 146 -2.85 -9.72 21.70
N SER A 147 -2.26 -10.35 20.68
CA SER A 147 -2.96 -11.28 19.79
C SER A 147 -2.10 -12.49 19.43
N ARG A 148 -2.76 -13.57 19.03
CA ARG A 148 -2.08 -14.77 18.57
C ARG A 148 -1.34 -14.52 17.26
N GLU A 149 -1.90 -13.74 16.38
CA GLU A 149 -1.31 -13.38 15.10
C GLU A 149 -0.01 -12.61 15.28
N GLU A 150 0.04 -11.73 16.27
CA GLU A 150 1.24 -10.98 16.64
C GLU A 150 2.30 -11.88 17.27
N GLN A 151 1.91 -12.76 18.19
CA GLN A 151 2.78 -13.78 18.78
C GLN A 151 3.44 -14.63 17.68
N GLU A 152 2.65 -15.13 16.72
CA GLU A 152 3.15 -15.93 15.61
C GLU A 152 4.08 -15.14 14.67
N PHE A 153 3.74 -13.88 14.40
CA PHE A 153 4.59 -12.99 13.62
C PHE A 153 5.96 -12.80 14.29
N ILE A 154 5.97 -12.52 15.59
CA ILE A 154 7.22 -12.33 16.36
C ILE A 154 8.06 -13.61 16.33
N LEU A 155 7.47 -14.76 16.66
CA LEU A 155 8.17 -16.05 16.65
C LEU A 155 8.83 -16.36 15.30
N ASN A 156 8.14 -16.07 14.20
CA ASN A 156 8.68 -16.29 12.85
C ASN A 156 9.89 -15.38 12.53
N ASN A 157 10.00 -14.23 13.21
CA ASN A 157 11.06 -13.25 13.00
C ASN A 157 12.21 -13.35 14.00
N LEU A 158 12.04 -14.03 15.12
CA LEU A 158 13.08 -14.26 16.13
C LEU A 158 14.23 -15.17 15.66
N ARG A 159 13.99 -15.98 14.62
CA ARG A 159 15.00 -16.88 14.05
C ARG A 159 15.70 -17.78 15.08
N GLY A 160 14.96 -18.17 16.13
CA GLY A 160 15.46 -19.03 17.20
C GLY A 160 16.22 -18.32 18.33
N ASN A 161 16.30 -16.99 18.33
CA ASN A 161 16.83 -16.22 19.44
C ASN A 161 15.78 -16.10 20.56
N LYS A 162 16.26 -15.72 21.75
CA LYS A 162 15.43 -15.22 22.85
C LYS A 162 15.41 -13.70 22.82
N ALA A 163 14.32 -13.08 23.27
CA ALA A 163 14.24 -11.64 23.30
C ALA A 163 13.30 -11.14 24.41
N TRP A 164 13.67 -10.03 25.04
CA TRP A 164 12.81 -9.29 25.96
C TRP A 164 11.54 -8.78 25.30
N ILE A 165 10.42 -8.95 26.02
CA ILE A 165 9.14 -8.32 25.70
C ILE A 165 8.77 -7.29 26.79
N GLY A 166 7.75 -6.50 26.56
CA GLY A 166 7.36 -5.41 27.45
C GLY A 166 6.55 -5.85 28.68
N LEU A 167 6.72 -7.06 29.18
CA LEU A 167 5.94 -7.63 30.27
C LEU A 167 6.81 -7.80 31.53
N THR A 168 6.30 -7.37 32.71
CA THR A 168 7.02 -7.45 33.98
C THR A 168 6.04 -7.41 35.15
N ASP A 169 6.42 -8.03 36.27
CA ASP A 169 5.69 -7.96 37.53
C ASP A 169 6.52 -7.37 38.69
N ARG A 170 7.63 -6.67 38.37
CA ARG A 170 8.52 -5.97 39.32
C ARG A 170 7.80 -5.06 40.33
N GLU A 171 6.64 -4.52 39.99
CA GLU A 171 5.87 -3.67 40.90
C GLU A 171 5.16 -4.47 41.98
N THR A 172 4.68 -5.66 41.65
CA THR A 172 3.98 -6.57 42.54
C THR A 172 4.10 -7.98 42.01
N GLU A 173 4.80 -8.82 42.73
CA GLU A 173 5.01 -10.22 42.42
C GLU A 173 3.71 -10.95 42.07
N GLY A 174 3.74 -11.68 40.93
CA GLY A 174 2.61 -12.41 40.37
C GLY A 174 1.55 -11.53 39.70
N VAL A 175 1.78 -10.20 39.60
CA VAL A 175 0.86 -9.26 38.93
C VAL A 175 1.52 -8.69 37.70
N TRP A 176 1.48 -9.43 36.61
CA TRP A 176 2.08 -9.08 35.35
C TRP A 176 1.43 -7.91 34.68
N LYS A 177 2.23 -6.92 34.26
CA LYS A 177 1.82 -5.73 33.55
C LYS A 177 2.70 -5.45 32.35
N TRP A 178 2.08 -4.91 31.32
CA TRP A 178 2.77 -4.38 30.17
C TRP A 178 3.44 -3.03 30.44
N VAL A 179 4.42 -2.66 29.63
CA VAL A 179 5.17 -1.39 29.75
C VAL A 179 4.30 -0.14 29.62
N ASP A 180 3.10 -0.25 29.05
CA ASP A 180 2.11 0.85 28.99
C ASP A 180 1.22 0.91 30.25
N GLY A 181 1.39 -0.01 31.20
CA GLY A 181 0.62 -0.13 32.42
C GLY A 181 -0.65 -0.97 32.27
N SER A 182 -0.97 -1.49 31.09
CA SER A 182 -2.12 -2.38 30.89
C SER A 182 -1.89 -3.73 31.56
N ALA A 183 -3.00 -4.36 32.00
CA ALA A 183 -2.97 -5.67 32.62
C ALA A 183 -2.78 -6.77 31.56
N LEU A 184 -2.16 -7.87 31.93
CA LEU A 184 -2.06 -9.08 31.12
C LEU A 184 -3.46 -9.69 30.95
N THR A 185 -3.91 -9.83 29.71
CA THR A 185 -5.22 -10.42 29.36
C THR A 185 -5.11 -11.64 28.45
N THR A 186 -4.10 -11.66 27.62
CA THR A 186 -3.77 -12.77 26.71
C THR A 186 -2.35 -13.21 27.03
N GLU A 187 -2.13 -14.49 27.21
CA GLU A 187 -0.86 -15.03 27.67
C GLU A 187 -0.40 -16.19 26.78
N PHE A 188 0.92 -16.31 26.63
CA PHE A 188 1.57 -17.38 25.87
C PHE A 188 2.74 -18.00 26.63
N TRP A 189 2.59 -18.11 27.97
CA TRP A 189 3.60 -18.74 28.83
C TRP A 189 3.92 -20.16 28.39
N GLU A 190 5.18 -20.56 28.46
CA GLU A 190 5.61 -21.94 28.29
C GLU A 190 5.00 -22.82 29.40
N GLN A 191 5.02 -24.11 29.19
CA GLN A 191 4.46 -25.03 30.19
C GLN A 191 5.29 -25.01 31.49
N GLY A 192 4.69 -24.51 32.54
CA GLY A 192 5.31 -24.42 33.87
C GLY A 192 5.74 -23.00 34.24
N GLU A 193 5.64 -22.06 33.28
CA GLU A 193 5.93 -20.66 33.48
C GLU A 193 4.63 -19.84 33.73
N PRO A 194 4.72 -18.68 34.42
CA PRO A 194 5.90 -18.15 35.10
C PRO A 194 6.19 -18.95 36.38
N ASN A 195 7.47 -19.17 36.70
CA ASN A 195 7.89 -20.03 37.82
C ASN A 195 8.65 -19.30 38.94
N ASP A 196 9.02 -18.02 38.73
CA ASP A 196 9.75 -17.14 39.64
C ASP A 196 10.91 -17.87 40.33
N LEU A 197 11.81 -18.45 39.49
CA LEU A 197 12.92 -19.25 39.97
C LEU A 197 13.80 -18.43 40.94
N GLN A 198 13.95 -18.92 42.16
CA GLN A 198 14.70 -18.27 43.25
C GLN A 198 14.08 -16.93 43.73
N ASN A 199 12.82 -16.64 43.43
CA ASN A 199 12.13 -15.40 43.72
C ASN A 199 12.89 -14.18 43.15
N ASN A 200 13.24 -14.22 41.85
CA ASN A 200 14.06 -13.21 41.22
C ASN A 200 13.81 -13.11 39.70
N GLU A 201 12.63 -13.53 39.20
CA GLU A 201 12.30 -13.53 37.76
C GLU A 201 11.12 -12.64 37.46
N ASP A 202 11.36 -11.33 37.42
CA ASP A 202 10.32 -10.31 37.28
C ASP A 202 10.16 -9.77 35.84
N CYS A 203 10.83 -10.29 34.84
CA CYS A 203 10.81 -9.80 33.45
C CYS A 203 10.60 -10.95 32.46
N ALA A 204 9.71 -10.75 31.49
CA ALA A 204 9.40 -11.79 30.53
C ALA A 204 10.24 -11.71 29.26
N ASP A 205 10.75 -12.86 28.82
CA ASP A 205 11.32 -13.09 27.51
C ASP A 205 10.36 -13.90 26.63
N ILE A 206 10.63 -13.92 25.33
CA ILE A 206 10.01 -14.78 24.34
C ILE A 206 11.09 -15.58 23.59
N HIS A 207 10.83 -16.86 23.35
CA HIS A 207 11.73 -17.72 22.58
C HIS A 207 10.96 -18.65 21.64
N GLY A 208 11.66 -19.27 20.68
CA GLY A 208 11.04 -20.20 19.75
C GLY A 208 10.58 -21.47 20.47
N SER A 209 9.29 -21.77 20.38
CA SER A 209 8.68 -23.01 20.89
C SER A 209 7.74 -23.64 19.85
N PRO A 210 7.73 -24.97 19.71
CA PRO A 210 6.92 -25.67 18.72
C PRO A 210 5.42 -25.50 18.91
N ASP A 211 4.94 -25.30 20.15
CA ASP A 211 3.53 -25.13 20.48
C ASP A 211 3.07 -23.66 20.53
N LYS A 212 4.00 -22.74 20.18
CA LYS A 212 3.80 -21.29 20.19
C LYS A 212 3.51 -20.68 21.57
N ARG A 213 3.62 -21.47 22.63
CA ARG A 213 3.74 -21.01 24.00
C ARG A 213 5.21 -20.88 24.30
N SER A 214 5.67 -19.68 24.56
CA SER A 214 7.10 -19.39 24.48
C SER A 214 7.54 -18.23 25.35
N TRP A 215 6.71 -17.78 26.27
CA TRP A 215 7.11 -16.80 27.25
C TRP A 215 7.68 -17.48 28.49
N ASN A 216 8.74 -16.93 29.01
CA ASN A 216 9.38 -17.36 30.23
C ASN A 216 9.70 -16.13 31.08
N ASP A 217 9.57 -16.24 32.41
CA ASP A 217 10.08 -15.23 33.32
C ASP A 217 11.57 -15.43 33.59
N MET A 218 12.28 -14.33 33.68
CA MET A 218 13.74 -14.31 33.82
C MET A 218 14.18 -13.15 34.73
N PRO A 219 15.36 -13.26 35.35
CA PRO A 219 15.93 -12.11 36.06
C PRO A 219 16.10 -10.93 35.13
N CYS A 220 15.54 -9.77 35.49
CA CYS A 220 15.62 -8.57 34.65
C CYS A 220 17.03 -8.09 34.34
N SER A 221 18.02 -8.55 35.10
CA SER A 221 19.45 -8.29 34.90
C SER A 221 20.11 -9.19 33.85
N HIS A 222 19.41 -10.22 33.37
CA HIS A 222 19.89 -11.08 32.31
C HIS A 222 20.04 -10.29 31.00
N GLU A 223 20.96 -10.71 30.16
CA GLU A 223 21.19 -10.06 28.86
C GLU A 223 20.56 -10.90 27.75
N GLU A 224 19.54 -10.37 27.09
CA GLU A 224 18.86 -10.96 25.94
C GLU A 224 18.78 -9.96 24.79
N ALA A 225 18.46 -10.43 23.57
CA ALA A 225 17.98 -9.56 22.53
C ALA A 225 16.67 -8.92 22.97
N TRP A 226 16.13 -7.97 22.22
CA TRP A 226 14.87 -7.32 22.59
C TRP A 226 14.07 -6.94 21.35
N ILE A 227 12.77 -6.72 21.57
CA ILE A 227 11.83 -6.35 20.52
C ILE A 227 11.19 -5.02 20.88
N CYS A 228 11.36 -4.02 20.00
CA CYS A 228 10.65 -2.76 20.10
C CYS A 228 9.44 -2.75 19.20
N GLU A 229 8.37 -2.06 19.63
CA GLU A 229 7.22 -1.75 18.80
C GLU A 229 6.86 -0.28 18.81
N LYS A 230 6.28 0.18 17.71
CA LYS A 230 5.58 1.47 17.61
C LYS A 230 4.54 1.46 16.53
N SER A 231 3.46 2.20 16.73
CA SER A 231 2.42 2.37 15.72
C SER A 231 2.97 3.06 14.47
N PHE A 232 2.64 2.52 13.31
CA PHE A 232 2.91 3.18 12.04
C PHE A 232 1.80 4.19 11.74
N SER A 233 1.89 5.38 12.32
CA SER A 233 0.99 6.47 11.98
C SER A 233 1.58 7.29 10.84
N VAL A 234 0.80 7.43 9.78
CA VAL A 234 1.05 8.46 8.77
C VAL A 234 0.44 9.74 9.30
N ILE A 235 1.25 10.51 10.03
CA ILE A 235 0.83 11.83 10.48
C ILE A 235 0.62 12.68 9.23
N HIS A 236 -0.59 13.17 9.05
CA HIS A 236 -0.88 14.25 8.13
C HIS A 236 -0.24 15.52 8.72
N SER A 237 0.96 15.82 8.26
CA SER A 237 1.61 17.12 8.49
C SER A 237 1.46 17.98 7.26
#